data_a6c2bc47a4f128311510555ed4f9301e
#
_entry.id   a6c2bc47a4f128311510555ed4f9301e
#
_cell.length_a   1.000
_cell.length_b   1.000
_cell.length_c   1.000
_cell.angle_alpha   90.00
_cell.angle_beta   90.00
_cell.angle_gamma   90.00
#
_symmetry.space_group_name_H-M   'P 1'
#
loop_
_entity.id
_entity.type
_entity.pdbx_description
1 polymer ?
#
loop_
_entity_poly.entity_id
_entity_poly.type
_entity_poly.pdbx_seq_one_letter_code
_entity_poly.pdbx_strand_id
1 'polypeptide(L)'
;MKAQTFLPEDYRPAEDEPFMNERHLEYFRRKLIAWKQELLDQSAETLEGLQDSARNVPDLADRASEETDRSLELRTRDRQRKLVSKIDAALRRIETGEYGYCEMTGEPISLKRLDARPIATMTLEAQERHERRERVHRDD
;
A
#
# COMPACT_ATOMS: atom_id res chain seq x y z
N MET A 1 3.14 -3.55 -26.28
CA MET A 1 3.86 -4.01 -25.07
C MET A 1 5.14 -3.22 -24.92
N LYS A 2 5.30 -2.52 -23.81
CA LYS A 2 6.59 -1.91 -23.50
C LYS A 2 7.56 -3.01 -23.09
N ALA A 3 8.77 -2.98 -23.64
CA ALA A 3 9.84 -3.88 -23.22
C ALA A 3 10.09 -3.68 -21.74
N GLN A 4 10.30 -4.78 -21.01
CA GLN A 4 10.61 -4.68 -19.59
C GLN A 4 11.98 -4.04 -19.40
N THR A 5 12.03 -3.00 -18.59
CA THR A 5 13.30 -2.32 -18.28
C THR A 5 14.15 -3.23 -17.42
N PHE A 6 15.40 -3.41 -17.82
CA PHE A 6 16.36 -4.22 -17.04
C PHE A 6 16.78 -3.48 -15.77
N LEU A 7 16.72 -4.17 -14.63
CA LEU A 7 17.21 -3.66 -13.35
C LEU A 7 18.19 -4.68 -12.72
N PRO A 8 19.39 -4.27 -12.31
CA PRO A 8 20.24 -5.11 -11.47
C PRO A 8 19.53 -5.43 -10.14
N GLU A 9 19.85 -6.57 -9.53
CA GLU A 9 19.24 -6.99 -8.25
C GLU A 9 19.46 -6.00 -7.12
N ASP A 10 20.62 -5.33 -7.12
CA ASP A 10 20.99 -4.34 -6.10
C ASP A 10 20.63 -2.90 -6.47
N TYR A 11 19.86 -2.72 -7.54
CA TYR A 11 19.48 -1.38 -7.99
C TYR A 11 18.67 -0.64 -6.95
N ARG A 12 19.05 0.63 -6.72
CA ARG A 12 18.30 1.58 -5.89
C ARG A 12 18.15 2.88 -6.67
N PRO A 13 16.96 3.49 -6.69
CA PRO A 13 16.80 4.80 -7.34
C PRO A 13 17.73 5.82 -6.71
N ALA A 14 18.48 6.54 -7.54
CA ALA A 14 19.41 7.56 -7.09
C ALA A 14 18.91 8.96 -7.50
N GLU A 15 19.20 9.96 -6.66
CA GLU A 15 18.78 11.35 -6.90
C GLU A 15 19.51 11.99 -8.07
N ASP A 16 20.69 11.47 -8.45
CA ASP A 16 21.46 11.95 -9.60
C ASP A 16 20.91 11.47 -10.95
N GLU A 17 19.94 10.54 -10.92
CA GLU A 17 19.24 10.10 -12.12
C GLU A 17 18.04 11.03 -12.40
N PRO A 18 17.59 11.16 -13.67
CA PRO A 18 16.35 11.90 -13.95
C PRO A 18 15.17 11.34 -13.16
N PHE A 19 14.43 12.20 -12.50
CA PHE A 19 13.31 11.80 -11.63
C PHE A 19 12.24 11.06 -12.45
N MET A 20 11.81 9.91 -11.95
CA MET A 20 10.83 9.02 -12.58
C MET A 20 11.20 8.59 -14.00
N ASN A 21 12.51 8.38 -14.23
CA ASN A 21 12.95 7.73 -15.45
C ASN A 21 12.45 6.27 -15.49
N GLU A 22 12.68 5.57 -16.58
CA GLU A 22 12.19 4.20 -16.75
C GLU A 22 12.66 3.24 -15.66
N ARG A 23 13.89 3.43 -15.14
CA ARG A 23 14.44 2.61 -14.07
C ARG A 23 13.73 2.85 -12.74
N HIS A 24 13.47 4.13 -12.41
CA HIS A 24 12.71 4.49 -11.21
C HIS A 24 11.31 3.86 -11.26
N LEU A 25 10.62 4.04 -12.36
CA LEU A 25 9.25 3.52 -12.52
C LEU A 25 9.21 2.00 -12.44
N GLU A 26 10.17 1.31 -13.08
CA GLU A 26 10.24 -0.16 -13.02
C GLU A 26 10.56 -0.66 -11.61
N TYR A 27 11.45 0.02 -10.89
CA TYR A 27 11.77 -0.30 -9.51
C TYR A 27 10.52 -0.24 -8.63
N PHE A 28 9.78 0.86 -8.69
CA PHE A 28 8.57 1.03 -7.88
C PHE A 28 7.44 0.10 -8.33
N ARG A 29 7.33 -0.15 -9.63
CA ARG A 29 6.35 -1.10 -10.16
C ARG A 29 6.58 -2.50 -9.58
N ARG A 30 7.79 -2.99 -9.61
CA ARG A 30 8.14 -4.31 -9.04
C ARG A 30 7.89 -4.36 -7.54
N LYS A 31 8.24 -3.31 -6.83
CA LYS A 31 8.04 -3.21 -5.38
C LYS A 31 6.54 -3.26 -5.03
N LEU A 32 5.73 -2.54 -5.76
CA LEU A 32 4.27 -2.53 -5.59
C LEU A 32 3.64 -3.89 -5.90
N ILE A 33 4.05 -4.52 -7.00
CA ILE A 33 3.54 -5.85 -7.39
C ILE A 33 3.90 -6.90 -6.34
N ALA A 34 5.15 -6.91 -5.86
CA ALA A 34 5.58 -7.84 -4.82
C ALA A 34 4.81 -7.64 -3.52
N TRP A 35 4.58 -6.42 -3.11
CA TRP A 35 3.79 -6.09 -1.93
C TRP A 35 2.34 -6.52 -2.08
N LYS A 36 1.75 -6.25 -3.24
CA LYS A 36 0.38 -6.70 -3.54
C LYS A 36 0.24 -8.21 -3.41
N GLN A 37 1.19 -8.97 -3.98
CA GLN A 37 1.17 -10.43 -3.92
C GLN A 37 1.26 -10.92 -2.48
N GLU A 38 2.12 -10.31 -1.67
CA GLU A 38 2.25 -10.63 -0.25
C GLU A 38 0.94 -10.39 0.50
N LEU A 39 0.27 -9.26 0.25
CA LEU A 39 -1.01 -8.95 0.88
C LEU A 39 -2.12 -9.93 0.46
N LEU A 40 -2.14 -10.35 -0.79
CA LEU A 40 -3.13 -11.31 -1.28
C LEU A 40 -2.90 -12.69 -0.65
N ASP A 41 -1.65 -13.12 -0.51
CA ASP A 41 -1.31 -14.39 0.14
C ASP A 41 -1.71 -14.37 1.61
N GLN A 42 -1.45 -13.28 2.33
CA GLN A 42 -1.87 -13.11 3.72
C GLN A 42 -3.39 -13.12 3.87
N SER A 43 -4.11 -12.49 2.95
CA SER A 43 -5.57 -12.49 2.94
C SER A 43 -6.14 -13.90 2.75
N ALA A 44 -5.53 -14.71 1.88
CA ALA A 44 -5.95 -16.09 1.65
C ALA A 44 -5.77 -16.93 2.92
N GLU A 45 -4.63 -16.79 3.60
CA GLU A 45 -4.36 -17.47 4.87
C GLU A 45 -5.35 -17.07 5.96
N THR A 46 -5.67 -15.78 6.06
CA THR A 46 -6.65 -15.28 7.02
C THR A 46 -8.04 -15.87 6.75
N LEU A 47 -8.42 -15.96 5.48
CA LEU A 47 -9.72 -16.52 5.11
C LEU A 47 -9.81 -18.01 5.47
N GLU A 48 -8.76 -18.79 5.22
CA GLU A 48 -8.69 -20.19 5.62
C GLU A 48 -8.82 -20.35 7.13
N GLY A 49 -8.12 -19.52 7.90
CA GLY A 49 -8.21 -19.52 9.36
C GLY A 49 -9.62 -19.22 9.86
N LEU A 50 -10.32 -18.28 9.24
CA LEU A 50 -11.72 -17.97 9.58
C LEU A 50 -12.66 -19.13 9.29
N GLN A 51 -12.47 -19.83 8.17
CA GLN A 51 -13.27 -20.99 7.80
C GLN A 51 -13.06 -22.15 8.76
N ASP A 52 -11.80 -22.41 9.13
CA ASP A 52 -11.46 -23.47 10.09
C ASP A 52 -12.02 -23.19 11.48
N SER A 53 -11.93 -21.96 11.96
CA SER A 53 -12.53 -21.53 13.25
C SER A 53 -14.05 -21.73 13.26
N ALA A 54 -14.72 -21.49 12.15
CA ALA A 54 -16.17 -21.67 12.03
C ALA A 54 -16.60 -23.12 12.13
N ARG A 55 -15.71 -24.07 11.83
CA ARG A 55 -15.98 -25.52 11.88
C ARG A 55 -15.82 -26.13 13.28
N ASN A 56 -15.01 -25.54 14.13
CA ASN A 56 -14.65 -26.03 15.45
C ASN A 56 -15.07 -25.06 16.55
N VAL A 57 -16.30 -25.22 17.11
CA VAL A 57 -16.78 -24.32 18.17
C VAL A 57 -17.15 -25.15 19.40
N PRO A 58 -16.25 -25.29 20.41
CA PRO A 58 -16.46 -26.21 21.52
C PRO A 58 -17.38 -25.70 22.64
N ASP A 59 -17.26 -24.44 23.12
CA ASP A 59 -18.12 -23.95 24.21
C ASP A 59 -18.36 -22.42 24.13
N LEU A 60 -19.17 -21.87 25.07
CA LEU A 60 -19.57 -20.47 25.07
C LEU A 60 -18.41 -19.49 25.32
N ALA A 61 -17.47 -19.84 26.20
CA ALA A 61 -16.30 -19.02 26.49
C ALA A 61 -15.34 -18.99 25.30
N ASP A 62 -15.10 -20.15 24.69
CA ASP A 62 -14.28 -20.28 23.50
C ASP A 62 -14.92 -19.57 22.29
N ARG A 63 -16.25 -19.60 22.20
CA ARG A 63 -16.99 -18.85 21.17
C ARG A 63 -16.78 -17.37 21.27
N ALA A 64 -16.86 -16.80 22.49
CA ALA A 64 -16.65 -15.36 22.71
C ALA A 64 -15.24 -14.94 22.32
N SER A 65 -14.23 -15.73 22.69
CA SER A 65 -12.83 -15.51 22.32
C SER A 65 -12.63 -15.63 20.81
N GLU A 66 -13.19 -16.64 20.18
CA GLU A 66 -13.12 -16.84 18.71
C GLU A 66 -13.81 -15.71 17.95
N GLU A 67 -14.94 -15.20 18.43
CA GLU A 67 -15.65 -14.08 17.81
C GLU A 67 -14.82 -12.81 17.86
N THR A 68 -14.11 -12.56 18.97
CA THR A 68 -13.21 -11.42 19.11
C THR A 68 -12.04 -11.54 18.14
N ASP A 69 -11.41 -12.73 18.07
CA ASP A 69 -10.31 -13.02 17.16
C ASP A 69 -10.74 -12.90 15.70
N ARG A 70 -11.91 -13.40 15.37
CA ARG A 70 -12.49 -13.30 14.02
C ARG A 70 -12.75 -11.84 13.65
N SER A 71 -13.26 -11.02 14.59
CA SER A 71 -13.49 -9.61 14.36
C SER A 71 -12.18 -8.88 14.04
N LEU A 72 -11.11 -9.19 14.78
CA LEU A 72 -9.78 -8.61 14.53
C LEU A 72 -9.21 -9.04 13.18
N GLU A 73 -9.38 -10.32 12.82
CA GLU A 73 -8.93 -10.84 11.52
C GLU A 73 -9.68 -10.20 10.36
N LEU A 74 -10.99 -9.98 10.50
CA LEU A 74 -11.80 -9.30 9.50
C LEU A 74 -11.37 -7.84 9.31
N ARG A 75 -11.03 -7.14 10.39
CA ARG A 75 -10.49 -5.77 10.32
C ARG A 75 -9.15 -5.75 9.59
N THR A 76 -8.29 -6.72 9.88
CA THR A 76 -6.99 -6.86 9.21
C THR A 76 -7.19 -7.08 7.71
N ARG A 77 -8.12 -7.96 7.36
CA ARG A 77 -8.46 -8.25 5.96
C ARG A 77 -8.99 -7.02 5.23
N ASP A 78 -9.86 -6.24 5.87
CA ASP A 78 -10.38 -4.99 5.30
C ASP A 78 -9.28 -3.97 5.06
N ARG A 79 -8.34 -3.85 6.01
CA ARG A 79 -7.17 -2.97 5.86
C ARG A 79 -6.29 -3.42 4.70
N GLN A 80 -6.05 -4.72 4.58
CA GLN A 80 -5.28 -5.29 3.48
C GLN A 80 -5.94 -5.02 2.12
N ARG A 81 -7.27 -5.14 2.05
CA ARG A 81 -8.02 -4.85 0.83
C ARG A 81 -7.89 -3.38 0.42
N LYS A 82 -7.93 -2.46 1.39
CA LYS A 82 -7.74 -1.03 1.13
C LYS A 82 -6.32 -0.76 0.63
N LEU A 83 -5.31 -1.43 1.19
CA LEU A 83 -3.93 -1.32 0.73
C LEU A 83 -3.78 -1.82 -0.71
N VAL A 84 -4.38 -2.96 -1.05
CA VAL A 84 -4.36 -3.49 -2.42
C VAL A 84 -4.97 -2.49 -3.39
N SER A 85 -6.09 -1.86 -3.01
CA SER A 85 -6.72 -0.83 -3.83
C SER A 85 -5.78 0.37 -4.07
N LYS A 86 -5.07 0.81 -3.03
CA LYS A 86 -4.08 1.89 -3.14
C LYS A 86 -2.89 1.49 -4.00
N ILE A 87 -2.44 0.24 -3.92
CA ILE A 87 -1.38 -0.29 -4.76
C ILE A 87 -1.82 -0.29 -6.23
N ASP A 88 -3.02 -0.75 -6.52
CA ASP A 88 -3.56 -0.75 -7.88
C ASP A 88 -3.66 0.66 -8.45
N ALA A 89 -4.06 1.63 -7.63
CA ALA A 89 -4.09 3.03 -8.02
C ALA A 89 -2.68 3.56 -8.32
N ALA A 90 -1.68 3.19 -7.52
CA ALA A 90 -0.30 3.57 -7.75
C ALA A 90 0.24 2.97 -9.06
N LEU A 91 -0.08 1.70 -9.33
CA LEU A 91 0.31 1.03 -10.57
C LEU A 91 -0.31 1.72 -11.79
N ARG A 92 -1.56 2.17 -11.71
CA ARG A 92 -2.19 2.94 -12.79
C ARG A 92 -1.48 4.27 -13.02
N ARG A 93 -1.06 4.96 -11.95
CA ARG A 93 -0.31 6.22 -12.08
C ARG A 93 1.07 6.02 -12.72
N ILE A 94 1.70 4.88 -12.48
CA ILE A 94 2.95 4.53 -13.17
C ILE A 94 2.70 4.47 -14.69
N GLU A 95 1.61 3.85 -15.11
CA GLU A 95 1.24 3.74 -16.53
C GLU A 95 0.92 5.10 -17.16
N THR A 96 0.28 6.00 -16.42
CA THR A 96 -0.11 7.32 -16.92
C THR A 96 0.98 8.38 -16.80
N GLY A 97 2.08 8.08 -16.12
CA GLY A 97 3.17 9.04 -15.91
C GLY A 97 2.94 10.00 -14.74
N GLU A 98 1.90 9.78 -13.93
CA GLU A 98 1.59 10.64 -12.78
C GLU A 98 2.24 10.18 -11.48
N TYR A 99 2.78 8.96 -11.45
CA TYR A 99 3.40 8.40 -10.25
C TYR A 99 4.60 9.23 -9.81
N GLY A 100 4.73 9.43 -8.49
CA GLY A 100 5.86 10.13 -7.89
C GLY A 100 5.67 11.62 -7.71
N TYR A 101 4.55 12.16 -8.16
CA TYR A 101 4.23 13.58 -8.02
C TYR A 101 3.09 13.78 -7.04
N CYS A 102 3.18 14.83 -6.23
CA CYS A 102 2.16 15.16 -5.24
C CYS A 102 0.85 15.53 -5.91
N GLU A 103 -0.24 14.89 -5.52
CA GLU A 103 -1.57 15.17 -6.08
C GLU A 103 -2.10 16.56 -5.70
N MET A 104 -1.56 17.16 -4.63
CA MET A 104 -1.99 18.48 -4.15
C MET A 104 -1.19 19.62 -4.76
N THR A 105 0.12 19.46 -4.96
CA THR A 105 1.02 20.53 -5.37
C THR A 105 1.67 20.28 -6.73
N GLY A 106 1.66 19.07 -7.24
CA GLY A 106 2.38 18.70 -8.45
C GLY A 106 3.89 18.57 -8.28
N GLU A 107 4.41 18.81 -7.08
CA GLU A 107 5.84 18.68 -6.79
C GLU A 107 6.27 17.22 -6.71
N PRO A 108 7.54 16.92 -7.05
CA PRO A 108 8.06 15.55 -6.89
C PRO A 108 8.05 15.12 -5.43
N ILE A 109 7.62 13.88 -5.19
CA ILE A 109 7.73 13.22 -3.88
C ILE A 109 9.15 12.65 -3.79
N SER A 110 9.83 12.83 -2.64
CA SER A 110 11.20 12.34 -2.51
C SER A 110 11.30 10.83 -2.73
N LEU A 111 12.39 10.40 -3.36
CA LEU A 111 12.65 8.97 -3.60
C LEU A 111 12.68 8.19 -2.29
N LYS A 112 13.24 8.78 -1.24
CA LYS A 112 13.32 8.18 0.08
C LYS A 112 11.91 7.91 0.65
N ARG A 113 10.99 8.88 0.50
CA ARG A 113 9.61 8.74 0.95
C ARG A 113 8.88 7.66 0.13
N LEU A 114 9.07 7.65 -1.18
CA LEU A 114 8.46 6.65 -2.06
C LEU A 114 8.99 5.24 -1.78
N ASP A 115 10.29 5.11 -1.49
CA ASP A 115 10.87 3.83 -1.15
C ASP A 115 10.32 3.28 0.17
N ALA A 116 10.11 4.15 1.16
CA ALA A 116 9.49 3.78 2.44
C ALA A 116 7.98 3.55 2.31
N ARG A 117 7.31 4.31 1.44
CA ARG A 117 5.86 4.22 1.24
C ARG A 117 5.51 4.37 -0.23
N PRO A 118 5.58 3.27 -1.00
CA PRO A 118 5.37 3.33 -2.45
C PRO A 118 3.98 3.81 -2.90
N ILE A 119 2.99 3.77 -2.02
CA ILE A 119 1.63 4.26 -2.31
C ILE A 119 1.44 5.74 -1.98
N ALA A 120 2.49 6.44 -1.52
CA ALA A 120 2.39 7.86 -1.17
C ALA A 120 1.95 8.70 -2.38
N THR A 121 0.98 9.59 -2.17
CA THR A 121 0.40 10.46 -3.18
C THR A 121 0.66 11.94 -2.90
N MET A 122 1.28 12.24 -1.77
CA MET A 122 1.56 13.60 -1.32
C MET A 122 2.98 13.70 -0.78
N THR A 123 3.59 14.88 -0.95
CA THR A 123 4.83 15.19 -0.24
C THR A 123 4.55 15.19 1.26
N LEU A 124 5.59 15.07 2.08
CA LEU A 124 5.45 15.11 3.54
C LEU A 124 4.79 16.40 3.99
N GLU A 125 5.21 17.52 3.44
CA GLU A 125 4.67 18.87 3.75
C GLU A 125 3.19 18.99 3.39
N ALA A 126 2.79 18.45 2.22
CA ALA A 126 1.40 18.46 1.79
C ALA A 126 0.54 17.55 2.67
N GLN A 127 1.06 16.39 3.07
CA GLN A 127 0.38 15.46 3.97
C GLN A 127 0.12 16.11 5.34
N GLU A 128 1.14 16.75 5.91
CA GLU A 128 1.02 17.43 7.19
C GLU A 128 0.02 18.59 7.14
N ARG A 129 0.02 19.35 6.05
CA ARG A 129 -0.94 20.44 5.83
C ARG A 129 -2.37 19.93 5.72
N HIS A 130 -2.57 18.82 5.02
CA HIS A 130 -3.87 18.18 4.87
C HIS A 130 -4.40 17.70 6.22
N GLU A 131 -3.57 17.05 7.02
CA GLU A 131 -3.93 16.57 8.36
C GLU A 131 -4.29 17.72 9.30
N ARG A 132 -3.58 18.86 9.22
CA ARG A 132 -3.90 20.05 10.01
C ARG A 132 -5.26 20.63 9.65
N ARG A 133 -5.60 20.67 8.35
CA ARG A 133 -6.91 21.13 7.89
C ARG A 133 -8.04 20.24 8.39
N GLU A 134 -7.85 18.95 8.36
CA GLU A 134 -8.84 18.00 8.88
C GLU A 134 -9.09 18.21 10.37
N ARG A 135 -8.04 18.43 11.16
CA ARG A 135 -8.18 18.68 12.59
C ARG A 135 -8.95 19.96 12.89
N VAL A 136 -8.67 21.02 12.16
CA VAL A 136 -9.39 22.31 12.32
C VAL A 136 -10.87 22.13 11.99
N HIS A 137 -11.21 21.40 10.95
CA HIS A 137 -12.59 21.15 10.57
C HIS A 137 -13.35 20.28 11.58
N ARG A 138 -12.66 19.41 12.30
CA ARG A 138 -13.29 18.59 13.36
C ARG A 138 -13.60 19.40 14.61
N ASP A 139 -12.78 20.42 14.90
CA ASP A 139 -12.92 21.24 16.10
C ASP A 139 -13.93 22.38 15.94
N ASP A 140 -14.38 22.63 14.71
CA ASP A 140 -15.45 23.56 14.41
C ASP A 140 -16.80 22.84 14.54
#